data_ac79deb847ebc5ed41d2974ae9d48941
#
_entry.id   ac79deb847ebc5ed41d2974ae9d48941
#
_cell.length_a   1.000
_cell.length_b   1.000
_cell.length_c   1.000
_cell.angle_alpha   90.00
_cell.angle_beta   90.00
_cell.angle_gamma   90.00
#
_symmetry.space_group_name_H-M   'P 1'
#
loop_
_entity.id
_entity.type
_entity.pdbx_description
1 polymer ?
#
loop_
_entity_poly.entity_id
_entity_poly.type
_entity_poly.pdbx_seq_one_letter_code
_entity_poly.pdbx_strand_id
1 'polypeptide(L)'
;MYISEIILTHYQEGINMKNIKLVALDLDGTLFNKESRISKRNLETIKNATKLGITVVISTGRPLNGLPFDQIKGSGIRYAITANGSAIYEIETGKCLREEAMDEDLFVPIVEYLLTKDIHMDAFIGGNGYSPMQCVKNGERLVVPEALKHYILNTRKRVDDLPQFIRDNHLKVQKMTLNFYPDENGVFKDRAEVKNYLESNPNVTSVCGGYNNLEFTRAGVNKGVALRALAKILSIDPAETMAIGDTENDLAIIKAAGIGVAMGNATPAVREQADYVTDDNESDGVATAMEHFIPALRS
;
A
#
# COMPACT_ATOMS: atom_id res chain seq x y z
N MET A 1 -35.47 34.30 -7.57
CA MET A 1 -34.88 33.96 -6.27
C MET A 1 -35.41 32.61 -5.70
N TYR A 2 -36.24 31.85 -6.44
CA TYR A 2 -36.79 30.54 -6.01
C TYR A 2 -36.19 29.34 -6.77
N ILE A 3 -35.47 29.55 -7.86
CA ILE A 3 -34.95 28.46 -8.68
C ILE A 3 -33.55 28.00 -8.20
N SER A 4 -32.79 28.90 -7.56
CA SER A 4 -31.45 28.57 -7.03
C SER A 4 -31.47 27.73 -5.75
N GLU A 5 -32.51 27.86 -4.93
CA GLU A 5 -32.67 27.06 -3.71
C GLU A 5 -33.13 25.61 -4.00
N ILE A 6 -33.95 25.42 -5.04
CA ILE A 6 -34.43 24.08 -5.44
C ILE A 6 -33.29 23.25 -6.08
N ILE A 7 -32.36 23.90 -6.80
CA ILE A 7 -31.19 23.20 -7.39
C ILE A 7 -30.19 22.82 -6.31
N LEU A 8 -29.97 23.65 -5.28
CA LEU A 8 -29.10 23.30 -4.16
C LEU A 8 -29.65 22.16 -3.29
N THR A 9 -30.97 22.09 -3.08
CA THR A 9 -31.63 21.03 -2.31
C THR A 9 -31.58 19.68 -3.06
N HIS A 10 -31.75 19.67 -4.38
CA HIS A 10 -31.64 18.42 -5.18
C HIS A 10 -30.20 17.90 -5.33
N TYR A 11 -29.18 18.72 -5.15
CA TYR A 11 -27.79 18.27 -5.11
C TYR A 11 -27.37 17.72 -3.73
N GLN A 12 -28.12 18.05 -2.66
CA GLN A 12 -27.87 17.53 -1.31
C GLN A 12 -28.63 16.22 -0.98
N GLU A 13 -29.68 15.90 -1.72
CA GLU A 13 -30.49 14.69 -1.47
C GLU A 13 -29.94 13.41 -2.13
N GLY A 14 -28.84 13.47 -2.89
CA GLY A 14 -28.25 12.32 -3.60
C GLY A 14 -27.04 11.66 -2.92
N ILE A 15 -26.39 12.31 -1.96
CA ILE A 15 -25.27 11.74 -1.21
C ILE A 15 -25.84 11.22 0.11
N ASN A 16 -26.24 9.96 0.13
CA ASN A 16 -26.49 9.23 1.36
C ASN A 16 -25.17 9.25 2.15
N MET A 17 -25.01 10.21 3.09
CA MET A 17 -23.77 10.38 3.86
C MET A 17 -23.54 9.09 4.65
N LYS A 18 -22.70 8.22 4.10
CA LYS A 18 -22.33 6.96 4.75
C LYS A 18 -21.66 7.30 6.07
N ASN A 19 -22.04 6.61 7.13
CA ASN A 19 -21.41 6.76 8.44
C ASN A 19 -20.05 6.08 8.40
N ILE A 20 -18.99 6.80 8.02
CA ILE A 20 -17.63 6.26 7.88
C ILE A 20 -17.06 5.95 9.26
N LYS A 21 -16.70 4.69 9.49
CA LYS A 21 -16.09 4.19 10.73
C LYS A 21 -14.62 3.74 10.56
N LEU A 22 -14.21 3.45 9.31
CA LEU A 22 -12.84 3.07 8.99
C LEU A 22 -12.37 3.80 7.74
N VAL A 23 -11.18 4.40 7.81
CA VAL A 23 -10.50 5.05 6.67
C VAL A 23 -9.16 4.37 6.46
N ALA A 24 -8.94 3.79 5.28
CA ALA A 24 -7.68 3.19 4.88
C ALA A 24 -6.91 4.13 3.95
N LEU A 25 -5.67 4.44 4.29
CA LEU A 25 -4.82 5.40 3.59
C LEU A 25 -3.58 4.68 3.04
N ASP A 26 -3.36 4.76 1.74
CA ASP A 26 -2.04 4.42 1.21
C ASP A 26 -0.99 5.45 1.64
N LEU A 27 0.29 5.10 1.51
CA LEU A 27 1.42 5.97 1.90
C LEU A 27 2.04 6.69 0.70
N ASP A 28 2.66 5.94 -0.20
CA ASP A 28 3.55 6.46 -1.23
C ASP A 28 2.73 7.03 -2.41
N GLY A 29 2.74 8.35 -2.57
CA GLY A 29 1.89 9.03 -3.57
C GLY A 29 0.49 9.39 -3.06
N THR A 30 0.13 9.00 -1.84
CA THR A 30 -1.16 9.29 -1.20
C THR A 30 -0.97 10.13 0.05
N LEU A 31 -0.58 9.53 1.18
CA LEU A 31 -0.39 10.27 2.44
C LEU A 31 0.96 11.01 2.48
N PHE A 32 1.98 10.49 1.79
CA PHE A 32 3.28 11.12 1.65
C PHE A 32 3.30 12.11 0.47
N ASN A 33 3.91 13.27 0.72
CA ASN A 33 4.37 14.17 -0.33
C ASN A 33 5.69 13.66 -0.98
N LYS A 34 6.24 14.41 -1.94
CA LYS A 34 7.48 14.06 -2.67
C LYS A 34 8.71 13.92 -1.77
N GLU A 35 8.71 14.57 -0.60
CA GLU A 35 9.77 14.44 0.40
C GLU A 35 9.53 13.27 1.38
N SER A 36 8.57 12.39 1.12
CA SER A 36 8.15 11.30 2.01
C SER A 36 7.71 11.80 3.40
N ARG A 37 7.02 12.93 3.44
CA ARG A 37 6.50 13.55 4.66
C ARG A 37 4.99 13.62 4.64
N ILE A 38 4.40 13.43 5.82
CA ILE A 38 2.97 13.67 6.05
C ILE A 38 2.80 15.16 6.37
N SER A 39 1.93 15.85 5.63
CA SER A 39 1.66 17.26 5.86
C SER A 39 1.01 17.50 7.23
N LYS A 40 1.13 18.71 7.74
CA LYS A 40 0.51 19.08 9.01
C LYS A 40 -1.01 18.95 8.95
N ARG A 41 -1.65 19.38 7.84
CA ARG A 41 -3.10 19.32 7.67
C ARG A 41 -3.59 17.87 7.61
N ASN A 42 -2.95 17.01 6.81
CA ASN A 42 -3.29 15.59 6.77
C ASN A 42 -3.17 14.94 8.16
N LEU A 43 -2.10 15.22 8.90
CA LEU A 43 -1.90 14.66 10.23
C LEU A 43 -2.94 15.17 11.25
N GLU A 44 -3.32 16.45 11.20
CA GLU A 44 -4.36 17.03 12.06
C GLU A 44 -5.74 16.45 11.75
N THR A 45 -6.08 16.29 10.47
CA THR A 45 -7.35 15.67 10.05
C THR A 45 -7.43 14.21 10.51
N ILE A 46 -6.35 13.44 10.38
CA ILE A 46 -6.27 12.07 10.92
C ILE A 46 -6.48 12.05 12.44
N LYS A 47 -5.79 12.93 13.19
CA LYS A 47 -5.96 13.03 14.65
C LYS A 47 -7.39 13.38 15.05
N ASN A 48 -8.04 14.26 14.31
CA ASN A 48 -9.42 14.63 14.59
C ASN A 48 -10.38 13.48 14.27
N ALA A 49 -10.17 12.75 13.18
CA ALA A 49 -10.95 11.55 12.85
C ALA A 49 -10.83 10.47 13.95
N THR A 50 -9.62 10.20 14.43
CA THR A 50 -9.40 9.21 15.50
C THR A 50 -10.03 9.63 16.82
N LYS A 51 -10.06 10.94 17.15
CA LYS A 51 -10.78 11.47 18.33
C LYS A 51 -12.31 11.33 18.20
N LEU A 52 -12.85 11.36 16.99
CA LEU A 52 -14.26 11.09 16.72
C LEU A 52 -14.62 9.59 16.75
N GLY A 53 -13.64 8.71 17.04
CA GLY A 53 -13.84 7.26 17.10
C GLY A 53 -13.72 6.56 15.75
N ILE A 54 -13.30 7.26 14.69
CA ILE A 54 -13.06 6.67 13.38
C ILE A 54 -11.72 5.95 13.40
N THR A 55 -11.71 4.70 12.98
CA THR A 55 -10.47 3.93 12.84
C THR A 55 -9.75 4.36 11.57
N VAL A 56 -8.57 4.98 11.70
CA VAL A 56 -7.70 5.29 10.56
C VAL A 56 -6.57 4.26 10.51
N VAL A 57 -6.35 3.66 9.33
CA VAL A 57 -5.35 2.63 9.11
C VAL A 57 -4.45 2.97 7.94
N ILE A 58 -3.19 2.59 8.01
CA ILE A 58 -2.28 2.62 6.87
C ILE A 58 -2.48 1.35 6.05
N SER A 59 -2.54 1.48 4.72
CA SER A 59 -2.63 0.36 3.79
C SER A 59 -1.55 0.49 2.71
N THR A 60 -0.46 -0.24 2.85
CA THR A 60 0.76 0.01 2.07
C THR A 60 1.38 -1.26 1.50
N GLY A 61 2.17 -1.10 0.43
CA GLY A 61 3.09 -2.13 -0.06
C GLY A 61 4.32 -2.34 0.82
N ARG A 62 4.60 -1.46 1.79
CA ARG A 62 5.76 -1.55 2.69
C ARG A 62 5.59 -2.67 3.72
N PRO A 63 6.69 -3.23 4.29
CA PRO A 63 6.62 -4.09 5.47
C PRO A 63 6.33 -3.25 6.72
N LEU A 64 5.99 -3.88 7.84
CA LEU A 64 5.69 -3.19 9.10
C LEU A 64 6.83 -2.25 9.54
N ASN A 65 8.08 -2.72 9.49
CA ASN A 65 9.23 -1.91 9.87
C ASN A 65 9.56 -0.77 8.88
N GLY A 66 8.84 -0.70 7.77
CA GLY A 66 8.90 0.39 6.78
C GLY A 66 7.88 1.50 7.00
N LEU A 67 7.08 1.42 8.05
CA LEU A 67 6.12 2.47 8.39
C LEU A 67 6.81 3.70 8.98
N PRO A 68 6.25 4.90 8.77
CA PRO A 68 6.80 6.16 9.26
C PRO A 68 6.44 6.40 10.74
N PHE A 69 6.87 5.52 11.65
CA PHE A 69 6.47 5.55 13.06
C PHE A 69 6.64 6.92 13.72
N ASP A 70 7.74 7.62 13.43
CA ASP A 70 8.00 8.95 14.00
C ASP A 70 6.98 9.99 13.54
N GLN A 71 6.52 9.91 12.28
CA GLN A 71 5.56 10.85 11.72
C GLN A 71 4.12 10.58 12.19
N ILE A 72 3.76 9.31 12.37
CA ILE A 72 2.40 8.93 12.81
C ILE A 72 2.24 8.87 14.32
N LYS A 73 3.30 9.08 15.08
CA LYS A 73 3.25 9.07 16.55
C LYS A 73 2.22 10.07 17.07
N GLY A 74 1.31 9.58 17.92
CA GLY A 74 0.24 10.41 18.50
C GLY A 74 -0.87 10.79 17.52
N SER A 75 -0.94 10.18 16.33
CA SER A 75 -2.05 10.37 15.37
C SER A 75 -3.31 9.58 15.74
N GLY A 76 -3.19 8.56 16.57
CA GLY A 76 -4.26 7.61 16.87
C GLY A 76 -4.39 6.47 15.86
N ILE A 77 -3.53 6.38 14.84
CA ILE A 77 -3.47 5.24 13.92
C ILE A 77 -2.99 4.01 14.70
N ARG A 78 -3.83 2.95 14.74
CA ARG A 78 -3.55 1.73 15.52
C ARG A 78 -3.25 0.52 14.67
N TYR A 79 -3.69 0.47 13.43
CA TYR A 79 -3.56 -0.70 12.58
C TYR A 79 -2.87 -0.36 11.27
N ALA A 80 -2.23 -1.38 10.69
CA ALA A 80 -1.67 -1.30 9.36
C ALA A 80 -1.95 -2.57 8.56
N ILE A 81 -2.36 -2.39 7.33
CA ILE A 81 -2.36 -3.38 6.26
C ILE A 81 -1.03 -3.20 5.53
N THR A 82 -0.19 -4.22 5.52
CA THR A 82 1.18 -4.16 4.99
C THR A 82 1.41 -5.18 3.88
N ALA A 83 2.51 -5.04 3.16
CA ALA A 83 2.91 -5.97 2.11
C ALA A 83 1.76 -6.28 1.11
N ASN A 84 1.08 -5.22 0.62
CA ASN A 84 -0.07 -5.31 -0.29
C ASN A 84 -1.25 -6.14 0.25
N GLY A 85 -1.43 -6.22 1.56
CA GLY A 85 -2.52 -6.96 2.18
C GLY A 85 -2.14 -8.34 2.70
N SER A 86 -0.88 -8.75 2.56
CA SER A 86 -0.39 -10.04 3.08
C SER A 86 -0.38 -10.10 4.60
N ALA A 87 -0.32 -8.96 5.29
CA ALA A 87 -0.39 -8.94 6.75
C ALA A 87 -1.15 -7.73 7.28
N ILE A 88 -1.81 -7.94 8.41
CA ILE A 88 -2.48 -6.90 9.20
C ILE A 88 -1.84 -6.89 10.58
N TYR A 89 -1.37 -5.72 10.99
CA TYR A 89 -0.72 -5.54 12.29
C TYR A 89 -1.45 -4.53 13.16
N GLU A 90 -1.45 -4.78 14.46
CA GLU A 90 -1.65 -3.75 15.47
C GLU A 90 -0.28 -3.07 15.73
N ILE A 91 -0.21 -1.77 15.45
CA ILE A 91 1.07 -1.04 15.39
C ILE A 91 1.75 -0.96 16.76
N GLU A 92 1.01 -0.67 17.82
CA GLU A 92 1.56 -0.44 19.17
C GLU A 92 2.22 -1.68 19.75
N THR A 93 1.61 -2.85 19.53
CA THR A 93 2.09 -4.13 20.07
C THR A 93 2.98 -4.89 19.10
N GLY A 94 2.97 -4.52 17.81
CA GLY A 94 3.58 -5.29 16.71
C GLY A 94 2.89 -6.63 16.45
N LYS A 95 1.72 -6.87 17.05
CA LYS A 95 0.98 -8.13 16.91
C LYS A 95 0.44 -8.26 15.49
N CYS A 96 0.78 -9.37 14.82
CA CYS A 96 0.14 -9.76 13.57
C CYS A 96 -1.25 -10.33 13.86
N LEU A 97 -2.29 -9.65 13.34
CA LEU A 97 -3.69 -10.05 13.50
C LEU A 97 -4.14 -11.03 12.41
N ARG A 98 -3.53 -10.93 11.24
CA ARG A 98 -3.75 -11.82 10.10
C ARG A 98 -2.51 -11.84 9.22
N GLU A 99 -2.17 -13.00 8.70
CA GLU A 99 -1.11 -13.19 7.72
C GLU A 99 -1.56 -14.16 6.63
N GLU A 100 -1.34 -13.76 5.37
CA GLU A 100 -1.56 -14.56 4.17
C GLU A 100 -0.25 -14.55 3.36
N ALA A 101 0.69 -15.41 3.75
CA ALA A 101 2.02 -15.44 3.20
C ALA A 101 2.24 -16.71 2.33
N MET A 102 3.24 -16.65 1.47
CA MET A 102 3.75 -17.79 0.71
C MET A 102 4.63 -18.65 1.64
N ASP A 103 4.41 -19.95 1.63
CA ASP A 103 5.28 -20.91 2.29
C ASP A 103 6.56 -21.19 1.48
N GLU A 104 7.49 -21.94 2.06
CA GLU A 104 8.78 -22.24 1.43
C GLU A 104 8.63 -23.02 0.12
N ASP A 105 7.67 -23.96 0.05
CA ASP A 105 7.45 -24.80 -1.13
C ASP A 105 6.98 -23.98 -2.34
N LEU A 106 6.19 -22.94 -2.10
CA LEU A 106 5.76 -22.02 -3.14
C LEU A 106 6.85 -21.00 -3.47
N PHE A 107 7.48 -20.40 -2.46
CA PHE A 107 8.34 -19.24 -2.65
C PHE A 107 9.75 -19.59 -3.14
N VAL A 108 10.36 -20.65 -2.60
CA VAL A 108 11.76 -20.96 -2.86
C VAL A 108 12.05 -21.25 -4.34
N PRO A 109 11.25 -22.07 -5.06
CA PRO A 109 11.47 -22.29 -6.50
C PRO A 109 11.38 -21.00 -7.32
N ILE A 110 10.51 -20.06 -6.91
CA ILE A 110 10.37 -18.76 -7.60
C ILE A 110 11.62 -17.91 -7.37
N VAL A 111 12.11 -17.78 -6.14
CA VAL A 111 13.28 -16.95 -5.86
C VAL A 111 14.56 -17.55 -6.45
N GLU A 112 14.71 -18.88 -6.50
CA GLU A 112 15.82 -19.55 -7.18
C GLU A 112 15.86 -19.18 -8.68
N TYR A 113 14.71 -19.16 -9.36
CA TYR A 113 14.62 -18.66 -10.72
C TYR A 113 14.98 -17.18 -10.82
N LEU A 114 14.44 -16.33 -9.92
CA LEU A 114 14.71 -14.88 -9.94
C LEU A 114 16.17 -14.54 -9.67
N LEU A 115 16.88 -15.36 -8.88
CA LEU A 115 18.33 -15.20 -8.64
C LEU A 115 19.20 -15.42 -9.87
N THR A 116 18.66 -16.02 -10.94
CA THR A 116 19.34 -16.13 -12.25
C THR A 116 19.30 -14.83 -13.06
N LYS A 117 18.51 -13.83 -12.62
CA LYS A 117 18.31 -12.57 -13.33
C LYS A 117 19.15 -11.45 -12.72
N ASP A 118 19.48 -10.45 -13.53
CA ASP A 118 20.16 -9.23 -13.07
C ASP A 118 19.12 -8.20 -12.58
N ILE A 119 18.57 -8.45 -11.41
CA ILE A 119 17.52 -7.64 -10.78
C ILE A 119 17.81 -7.41 -9.30
N HIS A 120 17.24 -6.34 -8.74
CA HIS A 120 17.18 -6.15 -7.29
C HIS A 120 15.89 -6.76 -6.74
N MET A 121 15.99 -7.45 -5.60
CA MET A 121 14.84 -8.08 -4.98
C MET A 121 14.85 -7.94 -3.46
N ASP A 122 13.65 -7.74 -2.90
CA ASP A 122 13.40 -7.66 -1.46
C ASP A 122 12.27 -8.60 -1.05
N ALA A 123 12.54 -9.52 -0.13
CA ALA A 123 11.53 -10.38 0.49
C ALA A 123 11.02 -9.75 1.79
N PHE A 124 9.69 -9.73 2.00
CA PHE A 124 9.09 -9.25 3.25
C PHE A 124 8.65 -10.44 4.10
N ILE A 125 9.22 -10.54 5.29
CA ILE A 125 9.07 -11.69 6.19
C ILE A 125 8.84 -11.17 7.61
N GLY A 126 7.73 -11.55 8.24
CA GLY A 126 7.42 -11.17 9.61
C GLY A 126 7.48 -9.66 9.86
N GLY A 127 7.00 -8.85 8.90
CA GLY A 127 7.02 -7.39 8.95
C GLY A 127 8.37 -6.72 8.68
N ASN A 128 9.40 -7.47 8.31
CA ASN A 128 10.73 -6.96 7.96
C ASN A 128 11.05 -7.17 6.48
N GLY A 129 11.89 -6.30 5.92
CA GLY A 129 12.44 -6.47 4.58
C GLY A 129 13.82 -7.15 4.61
N TYR A 130 14.06 -8.07 3.69
CA TYR A 130 15.33 -8.80 3.53
C TYR A 130 15.78 -8.73 2.07
N SER A 131 17.06 -8.40 1.85
CA SER A 131 17.68 -8.37 0.52
C SER A 131 18.83 -9.37 0.43
N PRO A 132 18.94 -10.18 -0.65
CA PRO A 132 20.14 -10.94 -0.93
C PRO A 132 21.36 -10.02 -1.06
N MET A 133 22.52 -10.45 -0.56
CA MET A 133 23.73 -9.64 -0.56
C MET A 133 24.16 -9.20 -1.96
N GLN A 134 23.92 -10.04 -2.98
CA GLN A 134 24.20 -9.69 -4.38
C GLN A 134 23.37 -8.50 -4.87
N CYS A 135 22.12 -8.36 -4.41
CA CYS A 135 21.24 -7.23 -4.76
C CYS A 135 21.74 -5.93 -4.11
N VAL A 136 22.25 -6.02 -2.88
CA VAL A 136 22.77 -4.86 -2.15
C VAL A 136 23.99 -4.26 -2.85
N LYS A 137 24.90 -5.11 -3.37
CA LYS A 137 26.09 -4.67 -4.12
C LYS A 137 25.75 -3.87 -5.38
N ASN A 138 24.61 -4.14 -5.99
CA ASN A 138 24.13 -3.49 -7.21
C ASN A 138 23.10 -2.39 -6.95
N GLY A 139 22.83 -2.04 -5.67
CA GLY A 139 21.76 -1.12 -5.28
C GLY A 139 21.86 0.28 -5.89
N GLU A 140 23.08 0.75 -6.19
CA GLU A 140 23.28 2.05 -6.86
C GLU A 140 22.69 2.11 -8.28
N ARG A 141 22.47 0.96 -8.92
CA ARG A 141 21.84 0.87 -10.25
C ARG A 141 20.32 1.04 -10.22
N LEU A 142 19.69 1.11 -9.03
CA LEU A 142 18.26 1.32 -8.90
C LEU A 142 17.82 2.66 -9.51
N VAL A 143 16.82 2.62 -10.38
CA VAL A 143 16.24 3.81 -11.03
C VAL A 143 14.90 4.12 -10.34
N VAL A 144 15.02 4.71 -9.17
CA VAL A 144 13.90 5.17 -8.32
C VAL A 144 14.26 6.52 -7.70
N PRO A 145 13.30 7.30 -7.20
CA PRO A 145 13.62 8.54 -6.48
C PRO A 145 14.63 8.31 -5.35
N GLU A 146 15.51 9.28 -5.11
CA GLU A 146 16.64 9.14 -4.18
C GLU A 146 16.17 8.78 -2.75
N ALA A 147 15.07 9.40 -2.29
CA ALA A 147 14.49 9.08 -0.98
C ALA A 147 14.05 7.60 -0.88
N LEU A 148 13.45 7.06 -1.96
CA LEU A 148 13.05 5.66 -2.02
C LEU A 148 14.27 4.74 -2.11
N LYS A 149 15.30 5.10 -2.90
CA LYS A 149 16.57 4.36 -2.97
C LYS A 149 17.21 4.27 -1.59
N HIS A 150 17.34 5.40 -0.90
CA HIS A 150 17.88 5.46 0.45
C HIS A 150 17.09 4.56 1.41
N TYR A 151 15.75 4.61 1.35
CA TYR A 151 14.89 3.74 2.15
C TYR A 151 15.15 2.26 1.86
N ILE A 152 15.16 1.84 0.58
CA ILE A 152 15.42 0.44 0.18
C ILE A 152 16.78 -0.03 0.72
N LEU A 153 17.83 0.72 0.45
CA LEU A 153 19.20 0.30 0.77
C LEU A 153 19.52 0.28 2.28
N ASN A 154 18.81 1.08 3.09
CA ASN A 154 19.13 1.23 4.52
C ASN A 154 18.18 0.53 5.47
N THR A 155 17.01 0.04 5.02
CA THR A 155 16.03 -0.58 5.90
C THR A 155 15.94 -2.10 5.76
N ARG A 156 16.64 -2.69 4.78
CA ARG A 156 16.60 -4.14 4.55
C ARG A 156 17.68 -4.85 5.36
N LYS A 157 17.30 -5.97 5.97
CA LYS A 157 18.25 -6.93 6.54
C LYS A 157 18.93 -7.68 5.39
N ARG A 158 20.22 -7.90 5.50
CA ARG A 158 21.02 -8.55 4.46
C ARG A 158 21.12 -10.03 4.73
N VAL A 159 20.95 -10.85 3.69
CA VAL A 159 21.11 -12.31 3.74
C VAL A 159 22.02 -12.76 2.60
N ASP A 160 22.91 -13.70 2.88
CA ASP A 160 23.85 -14.22 1.86
C ASP A 160 23.11 -15.12 0.86
N ASP A 161 22.31 -16.04 1.35
CA ASP A 161 21.51 -16.99 0.59
C ASP A 161 20.05 -16.94 1.06
N LEU A 162 19.20 -16.25 0.30
CA LEU A 162 17.79 -16.08 0.67
C LEU A 162 16.99 -17.39 0.66
N PRO A 163 17.11 -18.26 -0.36
CA PRO A 163 16.50 -19.60 -0.34
C PRO A 163 16.88 -20.42 0.89
N GLN A 164 18.17 -20.53 1.17
CA GLN A 164 18.66 -21.31 2.32
C GLN A 164 18.19 -20.72 3.65
N PHE A 165 18.24 -19.37 3.78
CA PHE A 165 17.75 -18.67 4.97
C PHE A 165 16.26 -18.98 5.25
N ILE A 166 15.43 -19.04 4.19
CA ILE A 166 14.00 -19.36 4.31
C ILE A 166 13.80 -20.81 4.76
N ARG A 167 14.53 -21.78 4.14
CA ARG A 167 14.44 -23.20 4.49
C ARG A 167 14.90 -23.46 5.92
N ASP A 168 16.07 -22.96 6.31
CA ASP A 168 16.65 -23.23 7.63
C ASP A 168 15.80 -22.69 8.78
N ASN A 169 15.01 -21.64 8.53
CA ASN A 169 14.20 -21.00 9.55
C ASN A 169 12.68 -21.25 9.36
N HIS A 170 12.28 -22.06 8.40
CA HIS A 170 10.86 -22.35 8.07
C HIS A 170 10.01 -21.10 7.93
N LEU A 171 10.53 -20.09 7.18
CA LEU A 171 9.93 -18.77 7.09
C LEU A 171 8.85 -18.72 6.01
N LYS A 172 7.84 -17.86 6.26
CA LYS A 172 6.82 -17.50 5.28
C LYS A 172 7.10 -16.11 4.74
N VAL A 173 6.87 -15.92 3.43
CA VAL A 173 7.15 -14.68 2.73
C VAL A 173 5.84 -13.95 2.41
N GLN A 174 5.66 -12.77 2.99
CA GLN A 174 4.48 -11.95 2.82
C GLN A 174 4.40 -11.35 1.41
N LYS A 175 5.52 -10.81 0.92
CA LYS A 175 5.63 -10.18 -0.40
C LYS A 175 7.05 -10.25 -0.90
N MET A 176 7.22 -10.26 -2.22
CA MET A 176 8.48 -9.97 -2.90
C MET A 176 8.34 -8.71 -3.74
N THR A 177 9.32 -7.83 -3.68
CA THR A 177 9.46 -6.66 -4.57
C THR A 177 10.66 -6.88 -5.48
N LEU A 178 10.47 -6.67 -6.78
CA LEU A 178 11.47 -6.81 -7.83
C LEU A 178 11.67 -5.46 -8.50
N ASN A 179 12.89 -4.95 -8.49
CA ASN A 179 13.26 -3.75 -9.22
C ASN A 179 14.24 -4.13 -10.34
N PHE A 180 13.96 -3.67 -11.54
CA PHE A 180 14.72 -4.03 -12.74
C PHE A 180 15.76 -2.96 -13.05
N TYR A 181 16.90 -3.38 -13.56
CA TYR A 181 17.92 -2.48 -14.03
C TYR A 181 17.75 -2.22 -15.53
N PRO A 182 17.74 -0.96 -15.98
CA PRO A 182 17.74 -0.65 -17.40
C PRO A 182 19.10 -0.95 -18.02
N ASP A 183 19.10 -1.31 -19.29
CA ASP A 183 20.31 -1.33 -20.10
C ASP A 183 20.72 0.09 -20.55
N GLU A 184 21.73 0.19 -21.39
CA GLU A 184 22.24 1.46 -21.96
C GLU A 184 21.21 2.23 -22.81
N ASN A 185 20.17 1.54 -23.30
CA ASN A 185 19.06 2.12 -24.06
C ASN A 185 17.84 2.41 -23.19
N GLY A 186 17.93 2.20 -21.88
CA GLY A 186 16.80 2.37 -20.96
C GLY A 186 15.79 1.22 -20.95
N VAL A 187 16.12 0.07 -21.54
CA VAL A 187 15.22 -1.09 -21.63
C VAL A 187 15.44 -2.01 -20.43
N PHE A 188 14.34 -2.36 -19.75
CA PHE A 188 14.32 -3.32 -18.62
C PHE A 188 14.23 -4.75 -19.14
N LYS A 189 15.34 -5.34 -19.57
CA LYS A 189 15.38 -6.62 -20.31
C LYS A 189 14.64 -7.77 -19.63
N ASP A 190 14.89 -7.98 -18.36
CA ASP A 190 14.35 -9.13 -17.64
C ASP A 190 12.87 -8.94 -17.23
N ARG A 191 12.34 -7.70 -17.28
CA ARG A 191 11.03 -7.37 -16.72
C ARG A 191 9.88 -8.11 -17.42
N ALA A 192 9.88 -8.17 -18.74
CA ALA A 192 8.82 -8.83 -19.50
C ALA A 192 8.83 -10.35 -19.28
N GLU A 193 10.00 -10.96 -19.27
CA GLU A 193 10.19 -12.40 -19.01
C GLU A 193 9.73 -12.77 -17.59
N VAL A 194 10.18 -12.02 -16.58
CA VAL A 194 9.81 -12.24 -15.17
C VAL A 194 8.32 -12.02 -14.97
N LYS A 195 7.72 -11.00 -15.60
CA LYS A 195 6.28 -10.76 -15.55
C LYS A 195 5.51 -11.98 -16.09
N ASN A 196 5.86 -12.46 -17.27
CA ASN A 196 5.21 -13.63 -17.88
C ASN A 196 5.37 -14.89 -17.01
N TYR A 197 6.56 -15.07 -16.40
CA TYR A 197 6.80 -16.18 -15.48
C TYR A 197 5.89 -16.11 -14.25
N LEU A 198 5.78 -14.97 -13.61
CA LEU A 198 4.90 -14.78 -12.44
C LEU A 198 3.42 -14.93 -12.81
N GLU A 199 2.98 -14.36 -13.93
CA GLU A 199 1.58 -14.44 -14.41
C GLU A 199 1.18 -15.86 -14.83
N SER A 200 2.14 -16.71 -15.23
CA SER A 200 1.90 -18.12 -15.51
C SER A 200 1.72 -18.99 -14.27
N ASN A 201 2.08 -18.49 -13.08
CA ASN A 201 1.96 -19.21 -11.83
C ASN A 201 0.62 -18.88 -11.13
N PRO A 202 -0.36 -19.80 -11.09
CA PRO A 202 -1.68 -19.55 -10.51
C PRO A 202 -1.66 -19.34 -8.99
N ASN A 203 -0.54 -19.66 -8.32
CA ASN A 203 -0.42 -19.55 -6.86
C ASN A 203 0.11 -18.19 -6.38
N VAL A 204 0.43 -17.27 -7.30
CA VAL A 204 0.85 -15.91 -6.97
C VAL A 204 -0.01 -14.88 -7.70
N THR A 205 -0.07 -13.68 -7.13
CA THR A 205 -0.65 -12.49 -7.78
C THR A 205 0.46 -11.47 -7.92
N SER A 206 0.69 -10.94 -9.13
CA SER A 206 1.66 -9.90 -9.40
C SER A 206 0.99 -8.57 -9.74
N VAL A 207 1.57 -7.47 -9.26
CA VAL A 207 1.14 -6.09 -9.53
C VAL A 207 2.36 -5.19 -9.77
N CYS A 208 2.14 -4.05 -10.43
CA CYS A 208 3.12 -2.98 -10.46
C CYS A 208 2.84 -2.02 -9.31
N GLY A 209 3.84 -1.79 -8.43
CA GLY A 209 3.75 -0.85 -7.32
C GLY A 209 4.35 0.54 -7.64
N GLY A 210 4.75 0.77 -8.89
CA GLY A 210 5.37 2.00 -9.36
C GLY A 210 6.81 1.81 -9.88
N TYR A 211 7.35 2.80 -10.57
CA TYR A 211 8.74 2.83 -11.07
C TYR A 211 9.17 1.58 -11.85
N ASN A 212 8.27 0.99 -12.64
CA ASN A 212 8.49 -0.25 -13.41
C ASN A 212 8.85 -1.48 -12.58
N ASN A 213 8.65 -1.48 -11.27
CA ASN A 213 8.83 -2.66 -10.43
C ASN A 213 7.77 -3.73 -10.73
N LEU A 214 7.99 -4.92 -10.19
CA LEU A 214 6.95 -5.93 -10.01
C LEU A 214 6.94 -6.35 -8.55
N GLU A 215 5.76 -6.55 -8.02
CA GLU A 215 5.55 -7.06 -6.68
C GLU A 215 4.66 -8.29 -6.77
N PHE A 216 4.97 -9.33 -6.00
CA PHE A 216 4.08 -10.49 -5.94
C PHE A 216 3.85 -10.96 -4.51
N THR A 217 2.65 -11.48 -4.33
CA THR A 217 2.13 -12.05 -3.08
C THR A 217 1.53 -13.42 -3.38
N ARG A 218 1.09 -14.15 -2.35
CA ARG A 218 0.25 -15.33 -2.54
C ARG A 218 -1.00 -14.97 -3.34
N ALA A 219 -1.47 -15.89 -4.18
CA ALA A 219 -2.66 -15.70 -5.00
C ALA A 219 -3.89 -15.29 -4.17
N GLY A 220 -4.66 -14.33 -4.70
CA GLY A 220 -5.84 -13.79 -4.05
C GLY A 220 -5.59 -12.78 -2.94
N VAL A 221 -4.32 -12.53 -2.57
CA VAL A 221 -3.94 -11.51 -1.59
C VAL A 221 -3.88 -10.14 -2.25
N ASN A 222 -4.58 -9.16 -1.68
CA ASN A 222 -4.53 -7.75 -2.07
C ASN A 222 -5.02 -6.85 -0.94
N LYS A 223 -4.80 -5.55 -1.04
CA LYS A 223 -5.22 -4.55 -0.04
C LYS A 223 -6.73 -4.58 0.23
N GLY A 224 -7.56 -4.89 -0.77
CA GLY A 224 -9.03 -4.93 -0.62
C GLY A 224 -9.51 -6.13 0.21
N VAL A 225 -8.94 -7.31 0.00
CA VAL A 225 -9.21 -8.50 0.84
C VAL A 225 -8.81 -8.22 2.28
N ALA A 226 -7.65 -7.59 2.49
CA ALA A 226 -7.16 -7.23 3.82
C ALA A 226 -8.05 -6.17 4.50
N LEU A 227 -8.55 -5.15 3.77
CA LEU A 227 -9.51 -4.18 4.30
C LEU A 227 -10.77 -4.86 4.84
N ARG A 228 -11.38 -5.76 4.04
CA ARG A 228 -12.57 -6.51 4.48
C ARG A 228 -12.28 -7.38 5.70
N ALA A 229 -11.11 -8.01 5.74
CA ALA A 229 -10.69 -8.80 6.89
C ALA A 229 -10.53 -7.94 8.15
N LEU A 230 -9.90 -6.77 8.03
CA LEU A 230 -9.76 -5.84 9.15
C LEU A 230 -11.12 -5.29 9.61
N ALA A 231 -11.98 -4.88 8.67
CA ALA A 231 -13.34 -4.44 8.98
C ALA A 231 -14.11 -5.51 9.76
N LYS A 232 -14.01 -6.79 9.34
CA LYS A 232 -14.60 -7.92 10.07
C LYS A 232 -14.03 -8.08 11.49
N ILE A 233 -12.70 -7.98 11.65
CA ILE A 233 -12.02 -8.06 12.97
C ILE A 233 -12.54 -6.95 13.90
N LEU A 234 -12.79 -5.76 13.37
CA LEU A 234 -13.26 -4.59 14.10
C LEU A 234 -14.80 -4.49 14.20
N SER A 235 -15.54 -5.46 13.61
CA SER A 235 -17.01 -5.44 13.55
C SER A 235 -17.57 -4.18 12.87
N ILE A 236 -16.91 -3.73 11.80
CA ILE A 236 -17.31 -2.59 10.97
C ILE A 236 -17.89 -3.14 9.66
N ASP A 237 -19.04 -2.58 9.24
CA ASP A 237 -19.63 -2.92 7.94
C ASP A 237 -18.71 -2.41 6.82
N PRO A 238 -18.40 -3.22 5.78
CA PRO A 238 -17.67 -2.74 4.61
C PRO A 238 -18.25 -1.47 3.97
N ALA A 239 -19.56 -1.28 4.03
CA ALA A 239 -20.22 -0.05 3.55
C ALA A 239 -19.84 1.21 4.35
N GLU A 240 -19.35 1.06 5.58
CA GLU A 240 -18.89 2.14 6.47
C GLU A 240 -17.37 2.37 6.37
N THR A 241 -16.73 1.84 5.33
CA THR A 241 -15.30 2.01 5.09
C THR A 241 -15.03 2.99 3.95
N MET A 242 -13.91 3.69 4.03
CA MET A 242 -13.36 4.57 3.00
C MET A 242 -11.92 4.14 2.71
N ALA A 243 -11.50 4.17 1.46
CA ALA A 243 -10.12 3.91 1.07
C ALA A 243 -9.62 4.99 0.13
N ILE A 244 -8.36 5.44 0.32
CA ILE A 244 -7.71 6.46 -0.51
C ILE A 244 -6.40 5.89 -1.03
N GLY A 245 -6.16 6.00 -2.35
CA GLY A 245 -4.97 5.47 -3.02
C GLY A 245 -4.70 6.13 -4.38
N ASP A 246 -3.58 5.76 -5.02
CA ASP A 246 -3.13 6.42 -6.26
C ASP A 246 -2.62 5.47 -7.36
N THR A 247 -2.18 4.25 -7.02
CA THR A 247 -1.60 3.31 -8.00
C THR A 247 -2.39 2.01 -8.13
N GLU A 248 -1.99 1.16 -9.10
CA GLU A 248 -2.72 -0.06 -9.44
C GLU A 248 -2.86 -1.05 -8.27
N ASN A 249 -1.92 -1.04 -7.31
CA ASN A 249 -2.03 -1.88 -6.12
C ASN A 249 -3.15 -1.43 -5.16
N ASP A 250 -3.72 -0.21 -5.39
CA ASP A 250 -4.85 0.32 -4.64
C ASP A 250 -6.21 0.03 -5.29
N LEU A 251 -6.26 -0.40 -6.55
CA LEU A 251 -7.52 -0.70 -7.23
C LEU A 251 -8.41 -1.65 -6.43
N ALA A 252 -7.80 -2.67 -5.83
CA ALA A 252 -8.54 -3.65 -5.05
C ALA A 252 -9.15 -3.07 -3.78
N ILE A 253 -8.46 -2.15 -3.08
CA ILE A 253 -8.97 -1.55 -1.85
C ILE A 253 -10.01 -0.47 -2.15
N ILE A 254 -9.81 0.32 -3.20
CA ILE A 254 -10.77 1.32 -3.68
C ILE A 254 -12.10 0.65 -4.02
N LYS A 255 -12.07 -0.48 -4.75
CA LYS A 255 -13.27 -1.25 -5.08
C LYS A 255 -13.90 -1.98 -3.89
N ALA A 256 -13.12 -2.29 -2.87
CA ALA A 256 -13.59 -3.05 -1.71
C ALA A 256 -14.24 -2.18 -0.64
N ALA A 257 -13.88 -0.90 -0.61
CA ALA A 257 -14.39 0.06 0.35
C ALA A 257 -15.85 0.48 0.04
N GLY A 258 -16.54 0.97 1.06
CA GLY A 258 -17.84 1.62 0.88
C GLY A 258 -17.74 2.92 0.08
N ILE A 259 -16.61 3.63 0.20
CA ILE A 259 -16.24 4.80 -0.61
C ILE A 259 -14.78 4.62 -1.04
N GLY A 260 -14.55 4.51 -2.34
CA GLY A 260 -13.23 4.48 -2.94
C GLY A 260 -12.82 5.84 -3.48
N VAL A 261 -11.67 6.36 -3.04
CA VAL A 261 -11.16 7.68 -3.42
C VAL A 261 -9.84 7.54 -4.14
N ALA A 262 -9.72 8.15 -5.30
CA ALA A 262 -8.45 8.32 -6.01
C ALA A 262 -7.83 9.67 -5.68
N MET A 263 -6.51 9.71 -5.49
CA MET A 263 -5.75 10.95 -5.41
C MET A 263 -5.75 11.68 -6.76
N GLY A 264 -5.57 13.00 -6.76
CA GLY A 264 -5.46 13.81 -7.98
C GLY A 264 -4.28 13.43 -8.87
N ASN A 265 -3.19 12.94 -8.26
CA ASN A 265 -2.01 12.39 -8.95
C ASN A 265 -2.15 10.90 -9.31
N ALA A 266 -3.30 10.26 -9.04
CA ALA A 266 -3.50 8.83 -9.31
C ALA A 266 -3.43 8.51 -10.81
N THR A 267 -3.08 7.26 -11.13
CA THR A 267 -3.09 6.79 -12.51
C THR A 267 -4.51 6.85 -13.11
N PRO A 268 -4.65 7.01 -14.44
CA PRO A 268 -5.96 7.04 -15.07
C PRO A 268 -6.85 5.86 -14.69
N ALA A 269 -6.28 4.65 -14.65
CA ALA A 269 -7.01 3.43 -14.30
C ALA A 269 -7.59 3.47 -12.89
N VAL A 270 -6.89 4.08 -11.94
CA VAL A 270 -7.37 4.24 -10.56
C VAL A 270 -8.46 5.29 -10.49
N ARG A 271 -8.28 6.44 -11.15
CA ARG A 271 -9.29 7.51 -11.19
C ARG A 271 -10.61 7.07 -11.82
N GLU A 272 -10.57 6.25 -12.86
CA GLU A 272 -11.76 5.72 -13.54
C GLU A 272 -12.58 4.74 -12.67
N GLN A 273 -11.96 4.13 -11.66
CA GLN A 273 -12.59 3.11 -10.82
C GLN A 273 -12.99 3.64 -9.43
N ALA A 274 -12.63 4.87 -9.11
CA ALA A 274 -12.95 5.50 -7.83
C ALA A 274 -14.32 6.19 -7.85
N ASP A 275 -14.97 6.23 -6.69
CA ASP A 275 -16.22 6.98 -6.51
C ASP A 275 -15.99 8.50 -6.49
N TYR A 276 -14.77 8.92 -6.12
CA TYR A 276 -14.40 10.33 -6.01
C TYR A 276 -12.90 10.52 -6.32
N VAL A 277 -12.58 11.65 -6.93
CA VAL A 277 -11.17 12.09 -7.13
C VAL A 277 -10.93 13.33 -6.29
N THR A 278 -9.97 13.24 -5.37
CA THR A 278 -9.56 14.34 -4.49
C THR A 278 -8.39 15.14 -5.08
N ASP A 279 -7.85 16.09 -4.31
CA ASP A 279 -6.63 16.81 -4.65
C ASP A 279 -5.41 15.85 -4.67
N ASP A 280 -4.27 16.33 -5.16
CA ASP A 280 -3.04 15.53 -5.18
C ASP A 280 -2.37 15.46 -3.79
N ASN A 281 -1.32 14.64 -3.69
CA ASN A 281 -0.57 14.42 -2.44
C ASN A 281 0.29 15.64 -2.02
N GLU A 282 0.51 16.62 -2.90
CA GLU A 282 1.18 17.90 -2.59
C GLU A 282 0.18 18.95 -2.07
N SER A 283 -1.12 18.72 -2.29
CA SER A 283 -2.22 19.66 -1.99
C SER A 283 -3.17 19.13 -0.90
N ASP A 284 -2.66 18.29 0.01
CA ASP A 284 -3.43 17.74 1.15
C ASP A 284 -4.68 16.92 0.75
N GLY A 285 -4.64 16.22 -0.38
CA GLY A 285 -5.78 15.49 -0.92
C GLY A 285 -6.43 14.50 0.04
N VAL A 286 -5.65 13.90 0.97
CA VAL A 286 -6.20 13.01 2.01
C VAL A 286 -7.12 13.79 2.96
N ALA A 287 -6.69 14.95 3.45
CA ALA A 287 -7.51 15.80 4.32
C ALA A 287 -8.76 16.28 3.59
N THR A 288 -8.60 16.76 2.35
CA THR A 288 -9.73 17.20 1.49
C THR A 288 -10.77 16.09 1.33
N ALA A 289 -10.35 14.85 1.03
CA ALA A 289 -11.26 13.72 0.89
C ALA A 289 -11.97 13.37 2.21
N MET A 290 -11.21 13.30 3.31
CA MET A 290 -11.78 12.97 4.62
C MET A 290 -12.79 14.05 5.06
N GLU A 291 -12.49 15.32 4.91
CA GLU A 291 -13.39 16.44 5.23
C GLU A 291 -14.63 16.48 4.32
N HIS A 292 -14.50 16.00 3.07
CA HIS A 292 -15.63 15.92 2.13
C HIS A 292 -16.68 14.90 2.62
N PHE A 293 -16.24 13.70 2.98
CA PHE A 293 -17.15 12.60 3.36
C PHE A 293 -17.45 12.53 4.86
N ILE A 294 -16.70 13.24 5.69
CA ILE A 294 -16.86 13.28 7.15
C ILE A 294 -16.98 14.75 7.58
N PRO A 295 -18.17 15.37 7.45
CA PRO A 295 -18.33 16.80 7.69
C PRO A 295 -17.92 17.27 9.09
N ALA A 296 -17.94 16.38 10.09
CA ALA A 296 -17.48 16.68 11.45
C ALA A 296 -15.97 16.99 11.53
N LEU A 297 -15.20 16.76 10.45
CA LEU A 297 -13.76 17.11 10.35
C LEU A 297 -13.54 18.52 9.79
N ARG A 298 -14.56 19.16 9.22
CA ARG A 298 -14.43 20.52 8.70
C ARG A 298 -14.28 21.49 9.87
N SER A 299 -13.09 22.08 9.99
CA SER A 299 -12.77 23.11 10.99
C SER A 299 -13.22 24.49 10.54
#